data_4679cdae976f177eafc79a2c5effea1c
#
_entry.id   4679cdae976f177eafc79a2c5effea1c
#
_cell.length_a   1.000
_cell.length_b   1.000
_cell.length_c   1.000
_cell.angle_alpha   90.00
_cell.angle_beta   90.00
_cell.angle_gamma   90.00
#
_symmetry.space_group_name_H-M   'P 1'
#
loop_
_entity.id
_entity.type
_entity.pdbx_description
1 polymer ?
#
loop_
_entity_poly.entity_id
_entity_poly.type
_entity_poly.pdbx_seq_one_letter_code
_entity_poly.pdbx_strand_id
1 'polypeptide(L)'
;MAIRLGINPITWSNDDLPSLGGDTTVETILSETWAAGFAGTEMSFKFPKTSRELGPLLKRHRLELVSAWYDGRIHERDIEAEWAAILPHMTLLRDLGCAYVVYADTSLRSEGDLFAPISRRPKLADGEWASYGKRLTALAERMAEFGVRMAFHHHMGTIVETDQEVDRLMAATGPAVGLLYDTGHSIFSGGDPVALLKRHVGRVVHVHCKDARKDLLVGARATDEGFMQAVL
;
A
#
# COMPACT_ATOMS: atom_id res chain seq x y z
N MET A 1 19.25 4.41 -16.56
CA MET A 1 18.08 3.52 -16.48
C MET A 1 16.84 4.37 -16.71
N ALA A 2 15.94 4.01 -17.61
CA ALA A 2 14.72 4.76 -17.84
C ALA A 2 13.73 4.48 -16.69
N ILE A 3 13.05 5.52 -16.19
CA ILE A 3 11.97 5.37 -15.22
C ILE A 3 10.78 4.72 -15.93
N ARG A 4 10.19 3.72 -15.30
CA ARG A 4 8.96 3.05 -15.76
C ARG A 4 7.83 3.43 -14.80
N LEU A 5 6.72 3.89 -15.35
CA LEU A 5 5.55 4.29 -14.57
C LEU A 5 4.52 3.18 -14.57
N GLY A 6 3.99 2.87 -13.40
CA GLY A 6 2.81 2.04 -13.21
C GLY A 6 1.66 2.88 -12.69
N ILE A 7 0.44 2.33 -12.71
CA ILE A 7 -0.74 2.98 -12.15
C ILE A 7 -1.51 2.02 -11.26
N ASN A 8 -2.12 2.55 -10.19
CA ASN A 8 -3.06 1.79 -9.40
C ASN A 8 -4.45 1.83 -10.06
N PRO A 9 -5.13 0.70 -10.25
CA PRO A 9 -6.45 0.62 -10.88
C PRO A 9 -7.58 1.34 -10.15
N ILE A 10 -7.35 1.87 -8.96
CA ILE A 10 -8.36 2.62 -8.18
C ILE A 10 -8.96 3.79 -8.97
N THR A 11 -8.27 4.27 -9.99
CA THR A 11 -8.77 5.30 -10.92
C THR A 11 -10.00 4.83 -11.72
N TRP A 12 -10.11 3.53 -11.98
CA TRP A 12 -11.22 2.92 -12.73
C TRP A 12 -12.23 2.21 -11.85
N SER A 13 -11.76 1.60 -10.76
CA SER A 13 -12.60 0.85 -9.83
C SER A 13 -11.99 0.92 -8.44
N ASN A 14 -12.78 1.34 -7.46
CA ASN A 14 -12.29 1.55 -6.10
C ASN A 14 -12.36 0.25 -5.29
N ASP A 15 -11.24 -0.21 -4.77
CA ASP A 15 -11.14 -1.44 -3.98
C ASP A 15 -11.80 -1.27 -2.59
N ASP A 16 -11.78 -0.04 -2.04
CA ASP A 16 -12.42 0.30 -0.76
C ASP A 16 -13.93 0.60 -0.91
N LEU A 17 -14.37 1.00 -2.10
CA LEU A 17 -15.77 1.28 -2.43
C LEU A 17 -16.13 0.64 -3.77
N PRO A 18 -16.37 -0.69 -3.83
CA PRO A 18 -16.55 -1.45 -5.06
C PRO A 18 -17.71 -0.99 -5.96
N SER A 19 -18.68 -0.23 -5.43
CA SER A 19 -19.74 0.40 -6.23
C SER A 19 -19.22 1.53 -7.13
N LEU A 20 -18.10 2.15 -6.77
CA LEU A 20 -17.47 3.19 -7.58
C LEU A 20 -16.61 2.53 -8.67
N GLY A 21 -17.05 2.65 -9.92
CA GLY A 21 -16.45 1.96 -11.07
C GLY A 21 -16.79 0.47 -11.13
N GLY A 22 -17.89 0.03 -10.49
CA GLY A 22 -18.32 -1.37 -10.43
C GLY A 22 -18.51 -2.02 -11.81
N ASP A 23 -18.97 -1.25 -12.80
CA ASP A 23 -19.20 -1.73 -14.17
C ASP A 23 -17.95 -1.72 -15.05
N THR A 24 -16.84 -1.14 -14.62
CA THR A 24 -15.62 -1.08 -15.41
C THR A 24 -15.01 -2.49 -15.53
N THR A 25 -14.77 -2.93 -16.75
CA THR A 25 -14.23 -4.27 -17.02
C THR A 25 -12.72 -4.33 -16.85
N VAL A 26 -12.17 -5.52 -16.60
CA VAL A 26 -10.72 -5.76 -16.58
C VAL A 26 -10.08 -5.35 -17.92
N GLU A 27 -10.74 -5.65 -19.03
CA GLU A 27 -10.27 -5.29 -20.37
C GLU A 27 -10.16 -3.75 -20.52
N THR A 28 -11.14 -2.99 -20.06
CA THR A 28 -11.12 -1.52 -20.06
C THR A 28 -9.93 -1.01 -19.24
N ILE A 29 -9.78 -1.49 -18.00
CA ILE A 29 -8.68 -1.07 -17.13
C ILE A 29 -7.31 -1.29 -17.81
N LEU A 30 -7.09 -2.50 -18.33
CA LEU A 30 -5.78 -2.84 -18.92
C LEU A 30 -5.54 -2.11 -20.26
N SER A 31 -6.55 -1.99 -21.12
CA SER A 31 -6.39 -1.29 -22.39
C SER A 31 -6.13 0.21 -22.22
N GLU A 32 -6.85 0.86 -21.32
CA GLU A 32 -6.66 2.29 -21.03
C GLU A 32 -5.35 2.56 -20.28
N THR A 33 -4.94 1.67 -19.37
CA THR A 33 -3.62 1.72 -18.73
C THR A 33 -2.51 1.73 -19.78
N TRP A 34 -2.56 0.82 -20.75
CA TRP A 34 -1.59 0.79 -21.83
C TRP A 34 -1.69 2.02 -22.74
N ALA A 35 -2.90 2.43 -23.13
CA ALA A 35 -3.14 3.60 -24.00
C ALA A 35 -2.62 4.90 -23.36
N ALA A 36 -2.70 5.01 -22.04
CA ALA A 36 -2.14 6.14 -21.28
C ALA A 36 -0.60 6.13 -21.18
N GLY A 37 0.07 5.09 -21.68
CA GLY A 37 1.53 4.99 -21.73
C GLY A 37 2.18 4.41 -20.49
N PHE A 38 1.41 3.81 -19.57
CA PHE A 38 1.97 3.12 -18.41
C PHE A 38 2.64 1.80 -18.81
N ALA A 39 3.72 1.46 -18.12
CA ALA A 39 4.44 0.20 -18.33
C ALA A 39 3.86 -0.97 -17.52
N GLY A 40 3.00 -0.68 -16.54
CA GLY A 40 2.40 -1.69 -15.70
C GLY A 40 1.28 -1.15 -14.83
N THR A 41 0.67 -2.06 -14.09
CA THR A 41 -0.44 -1.78 -13.18
C THR A 41 -0.21 -2.45 -11.83
N GLU A 42 -0.78 -1.90 -10.77
CA GLU A 42 -0.94 -2.63 -9.52
C GLU A 42 -2.14 -3.58 -9.60
N MET A 43 -2.26 -4.46 -8.62
CA MET A 43 -3.38 -5.40 -8.52
C MET A 43 -4.69 -4.68 -8.22
N SER A 44 -5.79 -5.12 -8.84
CA SER A 44 -7.16 -4.74 -8.50
C SER A 44 -7.93 -5.94 -7.96
N PHE A 45 -8.96 -5.66 -7.15
CA PHE A 45 -9.90 -6.72 -6.72
C PHE A 45 -10.58 -7.43 -7.91
N LYS A 46 -10.72 -6.73 -9.05
CA LYS A 46 -11.33 -7.25 -10.28
C LYS A 46 -10.44 -8.23 -11.04
N PHE A 47 -9.12 -8.18 -10.84
CA PHE A 47 -8.20 -9.01 -11.59
C PHE A 47 -8.25 -10.48 -11.13
N PRO A 48 -8.03 -11.44 -12.05
CA PRO A 48 -7.85 -12.84 -11.67
C PRO A 48 -6.78 -13.01 -10.59
N LYS A 49 -7.02 -13.92 -9.65
CA LYS A 49 -6.15 -14.12 -8.48
C LYS A 49 -5.10 -15.22 -8.68
N THR A 50 -4.93 -15.70 -9.90
CA THR A 50 -3.90 -16.68 -10.26
C THR A 50 -2.98 -16.14 -11.36
N SER A 51 -1.69 -16.47 -11.28
CA SER A 51 -0.70 -16.10 -12.31
C SER A 51 -1.03 -16.69 -13.67
N ARG A 52 -1.65 -17.88 -13.68
CA ARG A 52 -2.09 -18.58 -14.89
C ARG A 52 -3.16 -17.79 -15.68
N GLU A 53 -4.05 -17.10 -14.99
CA GLU A 53 -5.13 -16.32 -15.60
C GLU A 53 -4.71 -14.87 -15.85
N LEU A 54 -4.08 -14.24 -14.88
CA LEU A 54 -3.69 -12.83 -14.98
C LEU A 54 -2.51 -12.59 -15.93
N GLY A 55 -1.51 -13.49 -15.94
CA GLY A 55 -0.31 -13.32 -16.76
C GLY A 55 -0.60 -13.15 -18.26
N PRO A 56 -1.45 -14.01 -18.90
CA PRO A 56 -1.85 -13.83 -20.31
C PRO A 56 -2.57 -12.51 -20.58
N LEU A 57 -3.39 -12.01 -19.64
CA LEU A 57 -4.08 -10.71 -19.77
C LEU A 57 -3.08 -9.57 -19.78
N LEU A 58 -2.18 -9.51 -18.79
CA LEU A 58 -1.13 -8.50 -18.73
C LEU A 58 -0.26 -8.51 -19.98
N LYS A 59 0.17 -9.69 -20.43
CA LYS A 59 0.97 -9.86 -21.64
C LYS A 59 0.27 -9.35 -22.91
N ARG A 60 -1.04 -9.61 -23.04
CA ARG A 60 -1.85 -9.13 -24.18
C ARG A 60 -1.82 -7.60 -24.27
N HIS A 61 -1.90 -6.93 -23.11
CA HIS A 61 -1.86 -5.47 -23.02
C HIS A 61 -0.44 -4.89 -22.88
N ARG A 62 0.62 -5.73 -22.96
CA ARG A 62 2.02 -5.30 -22.82
C ARG A 62 2.30 -4.60 -21.48
N LEU A 63 1.61 -5.01 -20.44
CA LEU A 63 1.74 -4.49 -19.08
C LEU A 63 2.43 -5.51 -18.18
N GLU A 64 3.05 -5.01 -17.12
CA GLU A 64 3.57 -5.82 -16.01
C GLU A 64 2.75 -5.57 -14.74
N LEU A 65 2.72 -6.55 -13.85
CA LEU A 65 2.26 -6.34 -12.48
C LEU A 65 3.40 -5.69 -11.70
N VAL A 66 3.21 -4.47 -11.20
CA VAL A 66 4.30 -3.72 -10.55
C VAL A 66 4.30 -3.87 -9.03
N SER A 67 3.13 -4.10 -8.45
CA SER A 67 2.94 -4.40 -7.02
C SER A 67 1.49 -4.84 -6.76
N ALA A 68 1.21 -5.22 -5.52
CA ALA A 68 -0.16 -5.47 -5.06
C ALA A 68 -0.27 -5.15 -3.58
N TRP A 69 -1.40 -4.56 -3.20
CA TRP A 69 -1.76 -4.28 -1.82
C TRP A 69 -2.03 -5.56 -1.05
N TYR A 70 -1.58 -5.61 0.21
CA TYR A 70 -1.90 -6.65 1.16
C TYR A 70 -2.24 -6.03 2.53
N ASP A 71 -3.39 -6.42 3.07
CA ASP A 71 -3.83 -6.08 4.42
C ASP A 71 -3.10 -6.95 5.43
N GLY A 72 -1.96 -6.46 5.89
CA GLY A 72 -1.15 -7.13 6.90
C GLY A 72 -1.77 -7.04 8.29
N ARG A 73 -1.48 -8.04 9.12
CA ARG A 73 -1.95 -8.12 10.50
C ARG A 73 -0.85 -8.63 11.46
N ILE A 74 0.40 -8.27 11.21
CA ILE A 74 1.54 -8.71 12.03
C ILE A 74 1.49 -8.17 13.47
N HIS A 75 0.75 -7.10 13.71
CA HIS A 75 0.50 -6.64 15.08
C HIS A 75 -0.34 -7.63 15.89
N GLU A 76 -1.34 -8.25 15.27
CA GLU A 76 -2.29 -9.18 15.89
C GLU A 76 -1.89 -10.65 15.74
N ARG A 77 -1.09 -10.98 14.71
CA ARG A 77 -0.66 -12.34 14.40
C ARG A 77 0.80 -12.57 14.76
N ASP A 78 1.15 -13.80 15.02
CA ASP A 78 2.56 -14.19 15.01
C ASP A 78 3.10 -14.31 13.57
N ILE A 79 4.41 -14.45 13.44
CA ILE A 79 5.08 -14.47 12.12
C ILE A 79 4.62 -15.66 11.27
N GLU A 80 4.40 -16.82 11.86
CA GLU A 80 3.99 -18.02 11.12
C GLU A 80 2.57 -17.90 10.60
N ALA A 81 1.64 -17.36 11.40
CA ALA A 81 0.26 -17.12 10.98
C ALA A 81 0.18 -16.05 9.90
N GLU A 82 0.94 -14.96 10.03
CA GLU A 82 0.98 -13.92 9.02
C GLU A 82 1.62 -14.41 7.71
N TRP A 83 2.72 -15.18 7.81
CA TRP A 83 3.34 -15.79 6.64
C TRP A 83 2.40 -16.74 5.91
N ALA A 84 1.72 -17.62 6.64
CA ALA A 84 0.75 -18.54 6.03
C ALA A 84 -0.39 -17.79 5.31
N ALA A 85 -0.85 -16.68 5.89
CA ALA A 85 -1.91 -15.87 5.30
C ALA A 85 -1.47 -15.13 4.02
N ILE A 86 -0.26 -14.57 3.99
CA ILE A 86 0.23 -13.80 2.84
C ILE A 86 0.79 -14.68 1.72
N LEU A 87 1.19 -15.92 1.99
CA LEU A 87 1.91 -16.78 1.05
C LEU A 87 1.21 -16.98 -0.31
N PRO A 88 -0.12 -17.17 -0.41
CA PRO A 88 -0.79 -17.23 -1.71
C PRO A 88 -0.62 -15.96 -2.54
N HIS A 89 -0.69 -14.79 -1.89
CA HIS A 89 -0.49 -13.48 -2.51
C HIS A 89 0.95 -13.30 -2.99
N MET A 90 1.92 -13.64 -2.14
CA MET A 90 3.35 -13.61 -2.50
C MET A 90 3.68 -14.55 -3.66
N THR A 91 3.02 -15.71 -3.72
CA THR A 91 3.19 -16.67 -4.82
C THR A 91 2.73 -16.08 -6.14
N LEU A 92 1.55 -15.44 -6.18
CA LEU A 92 1.05 -14.73 -7.35
C LEU A 92 2.05 -13.66 -7.83
N LEU A 93 2.54 -12.83 -6.91
CA LEU A 93 3.50 -11.76 -7.24
C LEU A 93 4.80 -12.32 -7.82
N ARG A 94 5.39 -13.31 -7.16
CA ARG A 94 6.63 -13.95 -7.61
C ARG A 94 6.47 -14.58 -9.00
N ASP A 95 5.39 -15.32 -9.22
CA ASP A 95 5.15 -16.04 -10.48
C ASP A 95 4.89 -15.08 -11.66
N LEU A 96 4.46 -13.84 -11.37
CA LEU A 96 4.32 -12.75 -12.35
C LEU A 96 5.57 -11.85 -12.45
N GLY A 97 6.65 -12.19 -11.73
CA GLY A 97 7.90 -11.41 -11.75
C GLY A 97 7.82 -10.07 -11.01
N CYS A 98 6.81 -9.89 -10.17
CA CYS A 98 6.66 -8.68 -9.38
C CYS A 98 7.64 -8.69 -8.19
N ALA A 99 8.43 -7.62 -8.05
CA ALA A 99 9.51 -7.55 -7.06
C ALA A 99 9.05 -7.10 -5.67
N TYR A 100 7.87 -6.49 -5.55
CA TYR A 100 7.40 -5.86 -4.31
C TYR A 100 5.96 -6.20 -3.99
N VAL A 101 5.67 -6.40 -2.71
CA VAL A 101 4.33 -6.37 -2.13
C VAL A 101 4.15 -5.04 -1.39
N VAL A 102 3.02 -4.36 -1.63
CA VAL A 102 2.60 -3.19 -0.84
C VAL A 102 1.94 -3.70 0.42
N TYR A 103 2.65 -3.63 1.53
CA TYR A 103 2.19 -4.13 2.83
C TYR A 103 1.79 -2.97 3.73
N ALA A 104 0.52 -2.88 4.11
CA ALA A 104 0.07 -1.99 5.18
C ALA A 104 -0.44 -2.83 6.35
N ASP A 105 -0.11 -2.46 7.58
CA ASP A 105 -0.65 -3.18 8.74
C ASP A 105 -2.01 -2.58 9.11
N THR A 106 -3.07 -3.30 8.78
CA THR A 106 -4.46 -2.94 9.03
C THR A 106 -5.02 -3.54 10.33
N SER A 107 -4.14 -4.05 11.20
CA SER A 107 -4.49 -4.49 12.54
C SER A 107 -5.24 -3.41 13.31
N LEU A 108 -6.11 -3.82 14.21
CA LEU A 108 -6.95 -2.92 15.03
C LEU A 108 -7.95 -2.07 14.23
N ARG A 109 -8.04 -2.26 12.92
CA ARG A 109 -9.05 -1.62 12.08
C ARG A 109 -10.31 -2.47 12.09
N SER A 110 -11.47 -1.86 12.35
CA SER A 110 -12.77 -2.51 12.25
C SER A 110 -13.21 -2.57 10.79
N GLU A 111 -13.85 -3.65 10.38
CA GLU A 111 -14.52 -3.73 9.07
C GLU A 111 -15.57 -2.62 8.98
N GLY A 112 -15.51 -1.81 7.92
CA GLY A 112 -16.43 -0.68 7.69
C GLY A 112 -15.97 0.68 8.22
N ASP A 113 -14.81 0.78 8.88
CA ASP A 113 -14.30 2.04 9.45
C ASP A 113 -13.67 3.02 8.44
N LEU A 114 -13.88 2.83 7.14
CA LEU A 114 -13.42 3.79 6.12
C LEU A 114 -14.01 5.19 6.28
N PHE A 115 -15.19 5.27 6.90
CA PHE A 115 -15.88 6.52 7.23
C PHE A 115 -15.70 6.94 8.69
N ALA A 116 -14.90 6.22 9.46
CA ALA A 116 -14.62 6.60 10.83
C ALA A 116 -13.83 7.91 10.89
N PRO A 117 -14.10 8.77 11.87
CA PRO A 117 -13.33 10.00 12.09
C PRO A 117 -11.82 9.75 12.12
N ILE A 118 -11.05 10.63 11.48
CA ILE A 118 -9.57 10.54 11.42
C ILE A 118 -8.96 10.40 12.82
N SER A 119 -9.54 11.06 13.81
CA SER A 119 -9.08 11.01 15.21
C SER A 119 -9.15 9.63 15.84
N ARG A 120 -10.04 8.73 15.34
CA ARG A 120 -10.28 7.39 15.89
C ARG A 120 -9.39 6.29 15.32
N ARG A 121 -8.46 6.65 14.42
CA ARG A 121 -7.57 5.63 13.85
C ARG A 121 -6.79 4.85 14.91
N PRO A 122 -6.44 3.59 14.66
CA PRO A 122 -5.61 2.82 15.58
C PRO A 122 -4.19 3.42 15.68
N LYS A 123 -3.53 3.20 16.82
CA LYS A 123 -2.16 3.66 17.08
C LYS A 123 -1.41 2.61 17.87
N LEU A 124 -0.12 2.44 17.58
CA LEU A 124 0.76 1.65 18.45
C LEU A 124 1.05 2.43 19.73
N ALA A 125 0.98 1.75 20.87
CA ALA A 125 1.44 2.32 22.12
C ALA A 125 2.98 2.47 22.12
N ASP A 126 3.50 3.39 22.91
CA ASP A 126 4.95 3.71 22.91
C ASP A 126 5.83 2.50 23.19
N GLY A 127 5.42 1.61 24.07
CA GLY A 127 6.16 0.40 24.42
C GLY A 127 6.12 -0.73 23.37
N GLU A 128 5.27 -0.64 22.35
CA GLU A 128 5.08 -1.71 21.36
C GLU A 128 6.04 -1.64 20.18
N TRP A 129 6.59 -0.46 19.87
CA TRP A 129 7.38 -0.23 18.67
C TRP A 129 8.56 -1.17 18.49
N ALA A 130 9.28 -1.48 19.56
CA ALA A 130 10.45 -2.37 19.50
C ALA A 130 10.06 -3.82 19.17
N SER A 131 9.02 -4.35 19.81
CA SER A 131 8.53 -5.71 19.56
C SER A 131 7.86 -5.82 18.19
N TYR A 132 7.08 -4.83 17.81
CA TYR A 132 6.46 -4.72 16.49
C TYR A 132 7.52 -4.68 15.37
N GLY A 133 8.52 -3.80 15.51
CA GLY A 133 9.59 -3.65 14.53
C GLY A 133 10.42 -4.93 14.36
N LYS A 134 10.66 -5.67 15.44
CA LYS A 134 11.35 -6.97 15.39
C LYS A 134 10.55 -8.00 14.59
N ARG A 135 9.23 -8.11 14.83
CA ARG A 135 8.37 -9.06 14.09
C ARG A 135 8.25 -8.69 12.62
N LEU A 136 8.04 -7.41 12.34
CA LEU A 136 7.92 -6.90 10.96
C LEU A 136 9.23 -7.11 10.18
N THR A 137 10.39 -6.93 10.84
CA THR A 137 11.69 -7.17 10.22
C THR A 137 11.85 -8.64 9.84
N ALA A 138 11.57 -9.57 10.77
CA ALA A 138 11.68 -11.00 10.50
C ALA A 138 10.72 -11.45 9.38
N LEU A 139 9.50 -10.90 9.32
CA LEU A 139 8.58 -11.16 8.21
C LEU A 139 9.15 -10.64 6.88
N ALA A 140 9.68 -9.42 6.85
CA ALA A 140 10.24 -8.81 5.65
C ALA A 140 11.49 -9.54 5.14
N GLU A 141 12.34 -10.06 6.03
CA GLU A 141 13.47 -10.92 5.69
C GLU A 141 13.01 -12.21 5.02
N ARG A 142 12.01 -12.87 5.59
CA ARG A 142 11.40 -14.08 5.00
C ARG A 142 10.76 -13.82 3.63
N MET A 143 10.09 -12.67 3.44
CA MET A 143 9.57 -12.24 2.14
C MET A 143 10.68 -12.07 1.11
N ALA A 144 11.78 -11.43 1.49
CA ALA A 144 12.93 -11.22 0.61
C ALA A 144 13.58 -12.55 0.20
N GLU A 145 13.71 -13.51 1.12
CA GLU A 145 14.19 -14.87 0.83
C GLU A 145 13.27 -15.62 -0.13
N PHE A 146 11.95 -15.38 -0.05
CA PHE A 146 10.96 -15.96 -0.97
C PHE A 146 11.04 -15.35 -2.39
N GLY A 147 11.66 -14.19 -2.54
CA GLY A 147 11.87 -13.49 -3.82
C GLY A 147 10.96 -12.29 -4.07
N VAL A 148 10.14 -11.88 -3.09
CA VAL A 148 9.32 -10.65 -3.16
C VAL A 148 9.58 -9.82 -1.92
N ARG A 149 9.91 -8.55 -2.08
CA ARG A 149 10.32 -7.66 -0.99
C ARG A 149 9.14 -6.87 -0.44
N MET A 150 9.19 -6.54 0.83
CA MET A 150 8.21 -5.67 1.47
C MET A 150 8.45 -4.21 1.08
N ALA A 151 7.40 -3.54 0.60
CA ALA A 151 7.27 -2.09 0.54
C ALA A 151 6.20 -1.69 1.57
N PHE A 152 6.64 -1.32 2.79
CA PHE A 152 5.71 -0.95 3.86
C PHE A 152 5.04 0.38 3.53
N HIS A 153 3.72 0.36 3.49
CA HIS A 153 2.90 1.52 3.16
C HIS A 153 2.31 2.15 4.42
N HIS A 154 2.76 3.34 4.79
CA HIS A 154 2.06 4.17 5.75
C HIS A 154 0.75 4.67 5.12
N HIS A 155 -0.38 4.41 5.75
CA HIS A 155 -1.68 4.66 5.13
C HIS A 155 -2.68 5.23 6.14
N MET A 156 -3.59 6.05 5.64
CA MET A 156 -4.68 6.60 6.44
C MET A 156 -5.49 5.49 7.10
N GLY A 157 -5.81 5.69 8.39
CA GLY A 157 -6.60 4.75 9.17
C GLY A 157 -5.86 3.47 9.58
N THR A 158 -4.52 3.41 9.43
CA THR A 158 -3.69 2.29 9.89
C THR A 158 -2.87 2.65 11.12
N ILE A 159 -2.19 1.65 11.70
CA ILE A 159 -1.36 1.85 12.89
C ILE A 159 -0.08 2.68 12.62
N VAL A 160 0.29 2.86 11.35
CA VAL A 160 1.39 3.75 10.93
C VAL A 160 0.86 4.69 9.85
N GLU A 161 0.62 5.93 10.21
CA GLU A 161 0.01 6.93 9.34
C GLU A 161 0.88 8.18 9.17
N THR A 162 1.32 8.77 10.28
CA THR A 162 2.02 10.06 10.30
C THR A 162 3.51 9.93 9.98
N ASP A 163 4.13 11.04 9.54
CA ASP A 163 5.58 11.11 9.31
C ASP A 163 6.37 10.71 10.57
N GLN A 164 5.92 11.11 11.77
CA GLN A 164 6.56 10.73 13.03
C GLN A 164 6.48 9.22 13.29
N GLU A 165 5.36 8.59 12.92
CA GLU A 165 5.22 7.14 13.04
C GLU A 165 6.07 6.41 12.00
N VAL A 166 6.24 6.96 10.80
CA VAL A 166 7.22 6.46 9.82
C VAL A 166 8.63 6.56 10.35
N ASP A 167 9.01 7.69 10.97
CA ASP A 167 10.33 7.85 11.61
C ASP A 167 10.55 6.75 12.68
N ARG A 168 9.56 6.49 13.53
CA ARG A 168 9.61 5.45 14.56
C ARG A 168 9.71 4.03 13.95
N LEU A 169 8.92 3.77 12.90
CA LEU A 169 8.97 2.49 12.19
C LEU A 169 10.36 2.24 11.60
N MET A 170 10.91 3.21 10.89
CA MET A 170 12.23 3.09 10.27
C MET A 170 13.35 2.90 11.29
N ALA A 171 13.22 3.53 12.47
CA ALA A 171 14.15 3.35 13.57
C ALA A 171 14.01 1.99 14.27
N ALA A 172 12.81 1.42 14.33
CA ALA A 172 12.52 0.14 14.98
C ALA A 172 12.75 -1.08 14.09
N THR A 173 12.95 -0.90 12.77
CA THR A 173 13.01 -1.99 11.80
C THR A 173 14.36 -2.09 11.09
N GLY A 174 14.73 -3.33 10.74
CA GLY A 174 15.90 -3.62 9.89
C GLY A 174 15.69 -3.24 8.41
N PRO A 175 16.77 -3.31 7.60
CA PRO A 175 16.79 -2.84 6.21
C PRO A 175 15.90 -3.66 5.25
N ALA A 176 15.46 -4.85 5.64
CA ALA A 176 14.52 -5.66 4.85
C ALA A 176 13.13 -5.02 4.74
N VAL A 177 12.74 -4.20 5.72
CA VAL A 177 11.51 -3.41 5.67
C VAL A 177 11.76 -2.18 4.80
N GLY A 178 11.41 -2.25 3.52
CA GLY A 178 11.47 -1.10 2.62
C GLY A 178 10.29 -0.14 2.86
N LEU A 179 10.49 1.13 2.59
CA LEU A 179 9.44 2.15 2.66
C LEU A 179 8.77 2.33 1.30
N LEU A 180 7.45 2.17 1.25
CA LEU A 180 6.66 2.77 0.20
C LEU A 180 6.45 4.24 0.59
N TYR A 181 7.00 5.14 -0.20
CA TYR A 181 6.86 6.57 -0.01
C TYR A 181 5.64 7.08 -0.76
N ASP A 182 4.66 7.60 -0.02
CA ASP A 182 3.41 8.13 -0.58
C ASP A 182 3.27 9.62 -0.23
N THR A 183 3.28 10.47 -1.25
CA THR A 183 3.21 11.93 -1.09
C THR A 183 1.87 12.40 -0.58
N GLY A 184 0.78 11.81 -1.04
CA GLY A 184 -0.58 12.22 -0.66
C GLY A 184 -0.91 11.82 0.77
N HIS A 185 -0.55 10.60 1.20
CA HIS A 185 -0.77 10.17 2.59
C HIS A 185 0.07 10.97 3.59
N SER A 186 1.32 11.32 3.25
CA SER A 186 2.13 12.22 4.08
C SER A 186 1.45 13.58 4.26
N ILE A 187 1.00 14.22 3.17
CA ILE A 187 0.29 15.50 3.24
C ILE A 187 -1.02 15.37 4.02
N PHE A 188 -1.80 14.32 3.76
CA PHE A 188 -3.09 14.10 4.42
C PHE A 188 -2.92 13.96 5.94
N SER A 189 -1.88 13.26 6.39
CA SER A 189 -1.56 13.12 7.83
C SER A 189 -0.99 14.40 8.47
N GLY A 190 -0.77 15.45 7.68
CA GLY A 190 -0.18 16.72 8.12
C GLY A 190 1.33 16.75 8.12
N GLY A 191 1.95 15.81 7.40
CA GLY A 191 3.40 15.72 7.25
C GLY A 191 3.96 16.62 6.15
N ASP A 192 5.28 16.53 5.98
CA ASP A 192 6.05 17.18 4.92
C ASP A 192 6.73 16.07 4.08
N PRO A 193 6.18 15.73 2.90
CA PRO A 193 6.73 14.64 2.09
C PRO A 193 8.17 14.90 1.65
N VAL A 194 8.59 16.15 1.45
CA VAL A 194 9.97 16.47 1.07
C VAL A 194 10.93 16.19 2.24
N ALA A 195 10.55 16.59 3.44
CA ALA A 195 11.33 16.29 4.63
C ALA A 195 11.37 14.77 4.93
N LEU A 196 10.23 14.08 4.80
CA LEU A 196 10.14 12.62 4.96
C LEU A 196 11.08 11.89 3.98
N LEU A 197 11.04 12.26 2.70
CA LEU A 197 11.93 11.68 1.69
C LEU A 197 13.40 11.88 2.04
N LYS A 198 13.78 13.09 2.42
CA LYS A 198 15.18 13.41 2.79
C LYS A 198 15.69 12.54 3.94
N ARG A 199 14.82 12.23 4.93
CA ARG A 199 15.19 11.39 6.07
C ARG A 199 15.33 9.91 5.69
N HIS A 200 14.49 9.41 4.78
CA HIS A 200 14.34 7.97 4.53
C HIS A 200 14.64 7.51 3.10
N VAL A 201 15.26 8.34 2.25
CA VAL A 201 15.54 8.00 0.84
C VAL A 201 16.27 6.66 0.68
N GLY A 202 17.16 6.30 1.59
CA GLY A 202 17.87 5.01 1.58
C GLY A 202 17.00 3.78 1.88
N ARG A 203 15.78 3.99 2.36
CA ARG A 203 14.80 2.92 2.66
C ARG A 203 13.67 2.88 1.63
N VAL A 204 13.54 3.89 0.76
CA VAL A 204 12.47 3.96 -0.25
C VAL A 204 12.72 2.89 -1.32
N VAL A 205 11.74 2.01 -1.51
CA VAL A 205 11.77 0.93 -2.50
C VAL A 205 10.61 0.98 -3.49
N HIS A 206 9.56 1.73 -3.16
CA HIS A 206 8.40 1.97 -4.00
C HIS A 206 7.85 3.39 -3.76
N VAL A 207 7.19 3.97 -4.76
CA VAL A 207 6.69 5.36 -4.68
C VAL A 207 5.26 5.41 -5.19
N HIS A 208 4.36 5.99 -4.39
CA HIS A 208 3.07 6.46 -4.85
C HIS A 208 3.09 7.98 -4.96
N CYS A 209 2.91 8.49 -6.16
CA CYS A 209 2.75 9.92 -6.40
C CYS A 209 1.26 10.27 -6.36
N LYS A 210 0.82 10.80 -5.26
CA LYS A 210 -0.54 11.33 -5.09
C LYS A 210 -0.48 12.83 -4.82
N ASP A 211 -1.47 13.56 -5.35
CA ASP A 211 -1.68 14.96 -5.01
C ASP A 211 -2.82 15.09 -3.99
N ALA A 212 -2.82 16.17 -3.23
CA ALA A 212 -3.86 16.46 -2.24
C ALA A 212 -4.33 17.91 -2.38
N ARG A 213 -5.63 18.11 -2.47
CA ARG A 213 -6.25 19.43 -2.48
C ARG A 213 -6.22 20.00 -1.07
N LYS A 214 -5.28 20.90 -0.83
CA LYS A 214 -4.98 21.45 0.49
C LYS A 214 -6.17 22.15 1.13
N ASP A 215 -6.99 22.85 0.36
CA ASP A 215 -8.20 23.52 0.81
C ASP A 215 -9.23 22.54 1.37
N LEU A 216 -9.50 21.44 0.65
CA LEU A 216 -10.41 20.38 1.09
C LEU A 216 -9.85 19.64 2.31
N LEU A 217 -8.56 19.35 2.32
CA LEU A 217 -7.91 18.68 3.43
C LEU A 217 -8.04 19.47 4.74
N VAL A 218 -7.88 20.81 4.69
CA VAL A 218 -8.06 21.68 5.86
C VAL A 218 -9.48 21.58 6.40
N GLY A 219 -10.48 21.57 5.51
CA GLY A 219 -11.89 21.38 5.86
C GLY A 219 -12.15 20.03 6.53
N ALA A 220 -11.74 18.93 5.88
CA ALA A 220 -11.94 17.57 6.37
C ALA A 220 -11.30 17.34 7.76
N ARG A 221 -10.14 17.91 7.99
CA ARG A 221 -9.48 17.84 9.31
C ARG A 221 -10.16 18.68 10.38
N ALA A 222 -10.70 19.84 10.01
CA ALA A 222 -11.42 20.69 10.95
C ALA A 222 -12.74 20.06 11.42
N THR A 223 -13.36 19.25 10.60
CA THR A 223 -14.62 18.55 10.89
C THR A 223 -14.43 17.10 11.35
N ASP A 224 -13.17 16.62 11.45
CA ASP A 224 -12.81 15.24 11.80
C ASP A 224 -13.52 14.21 10.90
N GLU A 225 -13.59 14.52 9.59
CA GLU A 225 -14.17 13.62 8.61
C GLU A 225 -13.36 12.33 8.46
N GLY A 226 -14.03 11.23 8.11
CA GLY A 226 -13.38 9.99 7.75
C GLY A 226 -12.59 10.10 6.45
N PHE A 227 -11.55 9.27 6.29
CA PHE A 227 -10.70 9.30 5.10
C PHE A 227 -11.50 9.19 3.78
N MET A 228 -12.45 8.25 3.71
CA MET A 228 -13.26 8.08 2.48
C MET A 228 -14.18 9.26 2.20
N GLN A 229 -14.70 9.94 3.21
CA GLN A 229 -15.48 11.17 3.01
C GLN A 229 -14.62 12.29 2.42
N ALA A 230 -13.36 12.39 2.87
CA ALA A 230 -12.44 13.42 2.38
C ALA A 230 -11.90 13.12 0.95
N VAL A 231 -11.98 11.86 0.51
CA VAL A 231 -11.51 11.42 -0.83
C VAL A 231 -12.61 11.52 -1.88
N LEU A 232 -13.88 11.32 -1.50
CA LEU A 232 -15.05 11.36 -2.39
C LEU A 232 -15.56 12.79 -2.58
#